data_3d4f6ac1ea7772e6272300c93e4cf333
#
_entry.id   3d4f6ac1ea7772e6272300c93e4cf333
#
_cell.length_a   1.000
_cell.length_b   1.000
_cell.length_c   1.000
_cell.angle_alpha   90.00
_cell.angle_beta   90.00
_cell.angle_gamma   90.00
#
_symmetry.space_group_name_H-M   'P 1'
#
loop_
_entity.id
_entity.type
_entity.pdbx_description
1 polymer ?
#
loop_
_entity_poly.entity_id
_entity_poly.type
_entity_poly.pdbx_seq_one_letter_code
_entity_poly.pdbx_strand_id
1 'polypeptide(L)'
;MYVYIIKYIQCKIEKNALASPKAARLSLPPQFPAPAGQSVFSSRQLLGFFRSLLPRRELWHLPALKNQGFYERLFTPLVTLWYLIFQRLQFDHTLERVVADAQAGGADSLCKRLSQKLLSTATVSYSNARQRLPLAFLTQALALQALKIIRLNPKALWRGLLVSLLDGSTVRIRPYGDIPKKFPPHRNQAKAPAYWCLMRVVVCFCVHTGAALNCALGNTGLSEQVLACHIILGQPLLSGSLFIGDRNFGVFRIVQAARAVGAKVLLRMTQTRARKLLGRSLCLGQHSVRWSPTRHDQLQPDCNNDPVDGQLLVVRIKRKGFRTQTLYLFTTLPKSAEYPVEELVSLYGLRWHIELNLRYLKAQMRLVQLECKSAEMAQKEWFAGLMAYNLIRAAMLCAALHEGIPALVLSFSLSRRHLENWLAHFGKTRRDCGQRWDQMLRLIGQARLPQRRKCRPAES
;
A
#
# COMPACT_ATOMS: atom_id res chain seq x y z
N MET A 1 18.52 13.65 -0.39
CA MET A 1 18.04 13.16 0.95
C MET A 1 17.43 11.77 0.88
N TYR A 2 16.60 11.44 -0.10
CA TYR A 2 16.10 10.08 -0.37
C TYR A 2 17.20 9.05 -0.70
N VAL A 3 18.30 9.47 -1.32
CA VAL A 3 19.45 8.63 -1.70
C VAL A 3 20.14 7.97 -0.49
N TYR A 4 20.12 8.58 0.70
CA TYR A 4 20.78 8.03 1.90
C TYR A 4 20.01 6.87 2.54
N ILE A 5 18.69 6.89 2.49
CA ILE A 5 17.85 5.74 2.96
C ILE A 5 18.07 4.55 2.04
N ILE A 6 18.17 4.80 0.74
CA ILE A 6 18.45 3.79 -0.29
C ILE A 6 19.78 3.11 0.00
N LYS A 7 20.85 3.85 0.23
CA LYS A 7 22.20 3.28 0.54
C LYS A 7 22.21 2.51 1.86
N TYR A 8 21.52 2.97 2.89
CA TYR A 8 21.50 2.27 4.18
C TYR A 8 20.74 0.94 4.13
N ILE A 9 19.62 0.90 3.39
CA ILE A 9 18.82 -0.31 3.20
C ILE A 9 19.53 -1.25 2.20
N GLN A 10 20.08 -0.75 1.11
CA GLN A 10 20.88 -1.52 0.14
C GLN A 10 22.13 -2.13 0.80
N CYS A 11 22.89 -1.41 1.57
CA CYS A 11 24.09 -1.91 2.26
C CYS A 11 23.77 -3.02 3.28
N LYS A 12 22.56 -3.06 3.87
CA LYS A 12 22.11 -4.16 4.72
C LYS A 12 21.60 -5.36 3.94
N ILE A 13 21.06 -5.14 2.74
CA ILE A 13 20.59 -6.21 1.85
C ILE A 13 21.78 -6.89 1.16
N GLU A 14 22.76 -6.11 0.69
CA GLU A 14 23.97 -6.63 0.04
C GLU A 14 24.87 -7.40 1.00
N LYS A 15 24.99 -6.99 2.27
CA LYS A 15 25.73 -7.78 3.29
C LYS A 15 25.07 -9.13 3.61
N ASN A 16 23.78 -9.31 3.32
CA ASN A 16 23.08 -10.58 3.50
C ASN A 16 22.98 -11.39 2.18
N ALA A 17 23.31 -10.79 1.02
CA ALA A 17 23.24 -11.44 -0.30
C ALA A 17 24.60 -12.01 -0.78
N LEU A 18 25.72 -11.66 -0.16
CA LEU A 18 27.07 -12.08 -0.56
C LEU A 18 27.55 -13.41 0.06
N ALA A 19 26.65 -14.22 0.61
CA ALA A 19 26.96 -15.56 1.06
C ALA A 19 26.35 -16.60 0.10
N SER A 20 27.14 -16.94 -0.93
CA SER A 20 27.18 -18.21 -1.69
C SER A 20 25.95 -18.64 -2.51
N PRO A 21 26.13 -19.11 -3.78
CA PRO A 21 25.07 -19.64 -4.63
C PRO A 21 24.91 -21.17 -4.40
N LYS A 22 24.54 -21.56 -3.24
CA LYS A 22 23.89 -22.85 -2.99
C LYS A 22 22.55 -22.51 -2.38
N ALA A 23 21.47 -23.11 -2.95
CA ALA A 23 20.10 -22.94 -2.55
C ALA A 23 19.98 -22.58 -1.06
N ALA A 24 20.07 -21.29 -0.75
CA ALA A 24 19.82 -20.81 0.58
C ALA A 24 18.36 -21.08 0.83
N ARG A 25 18.04 -22.14 1.55
CA ARG A 25 16.84 -22.17 2.36
C ARG A 25 16.85 -20.83 3.07
N LEU A 26 16.03 -19.89 2.58
CA LEU A 26 15.73 -18.66 3.29
C LEU A 26 15.31 -19.14 4.68
N SER A 27 16.23 -19.01 5.65
CA SER A 27 15.87 -19.14 7.04
C SER A 27 14.70 -18.22 7.22
N LEU A 28 13.56 -18.79 7.58
CA LEU A 28 12.37 -18.05 7.98
C LEU A 28 12.87 -16.90 8.85
N PRO A 29 12.41 -15.65 8.59
CA PRO A 29 12.64 -14.56 9.53
C PRO A 29 12.21 -15.08 10.90
N PRO A 30 12.81 -14.56 12.00
CA PRO A 30 12.49 -15.04 13.33
C PRO A 30 10.99 -15.14 13.40
N GLN A 31 10.51 -16.35 13.54
CA GLN A 31 9.10 -16.68 13.60
C GLN A 31 8.48 -15.63 14.50
N PHE A 32 7.35 -15.03 14.09
CA PHE A 32 6.42 -14.57 15.11
C PHE A 32 6.45 -15.69 16.14
N PRO A 33 6.83 -15.43 17.39
CA PRO A 33 7.14 -16.51 18.29
C PRO A 33 6.06 -17.55 18.10
N ALA A 34 6.47 -18.68 17.52
CA ALA A 34 5.62 -19.84 17.47
C ALA A 34 5.14 -20.05 18.90
N PRO A 35 3.94 -20.52 19.14
CA PRO A 35 3.43 -20.72 20.47
C PRO A 35 4.24 -21.82 21.15
N ALA A 36 5.42 -21.48 21.62
CA ALA A 36 6.14 -22.20 22.63
C ALA A 36 5.86 -21.46 23.92
N GLY A 37 4.87 -21.98 24.64
CA GLY A 37 4.46 -21.71 25.98
C GLY A 37 5.16 -20.57 26.74
N GLN A 38 4.75 -19.34 26.54
CA GLN A 38 4.75 -18.19 27.42
C GLN A 38 4.57 -16.92 26.56
N SER A 39 3.32 -16.62 26.22
CA SER A 39 2.99 -15.46 25.42
C SER A 39 2.58 -14.30 26.28
N VAL A 40 3.29 -13.22 26.16
CA VAL A 40 2.97 -11.94 26.76
C VAL A 40 2.31 -11.06 25.71
N PHE A 41 1.00 -11.14 25.57
CA PHE A 41 0.28 -10.23 24.69
C PHE A 41 -1.03 -9.74 25.35
N SER A 42 -1.29 -8.46 25.47
CA SER A 42 -2.48 -7.81 26.06
C SER A 42 -3.12 -6.81 25.07
N SER A 43 -4.00 -5.89 25.42
CA SER A 43 -4.49 -4.78 24.55
C SER A 43 -3.35 -3.91 24.06
N ARG A 44 -2.28 -3.97 24.77
CA ARG A 44 -0.91 -3.90 24.36
C ARG A 44 -0.54 -4.82 23.19
N GLN A 45 -1.38 -5.73 22.68
CA GLN A 45 -1.03 -6.73 21.66
C GLN A 45 -1.25 -6.23 20.24
N LEU A 46 -2.32 -5.51 19.94
CA LEU A 46 -2.37 -4.79 18.66
C LEU A 46 -1.26 -3.75 18.63
N LEU A 47 -0.99 -3.15 19.79
CA LEU A 47 0.16 -2.30 19.97
C LEU A 47 1.48 -3.09 19.85
N GLY A 48 1.53 -4.31 20.36
CA GLY A 48 2.63 -5.27 20.16
C GLY A 48 2.80 -5.65 18.69
N PHE A 49 1.72 -5.94 18.01
CA PHE A 49 1.70 -6.20 16.57
C PHE A 49 2.09 -4.98 15.74
N PHE A 50 1.56 -3.80 16.07
CA PHE A 50 2.02 -2.53 15.51
C PHE A 50 3.53 -2.35 15.70
N ARG A 51 4.06 -2.60 16.89
CA ARG A 51 5.50 -2.50 17.21
C ARG A 51 6.36 -3.52 16.46
N SER A 52 5.84 -4.70 16.14
CA SER A 52 6.57 -5.69 15.33
C SER A 52 6.73 -5.23 13.88
N LEU A 53 5.72 -4.56 13.34
CA LEU A 53 5.75 -4.00 11.99
C LEU A 53 6.47 -2.64 11.93
N LEU A 54 6.40 -1.87 13.00
CA LEU A 54 6.99 -0.53 13.14
C LEU A 54 7.81 -0.43 14.44
N PRO A 55 8.99 -1.08 14.50
CA PRO A 55 9.82 -1.09 15.70
C PRO A 55 10.29 0.31 16.07
N ARG A 56 10.19 0.65 17.37
CA ARG A 56 10.61 1.97 17.90
C ARG A 56 12.02 2.37 17.42
N ARG A 57 12.97 1.45 17.50
CA ARG A 57 14.36 1.70 17.10
C ARG A 57 14.46 2.11 15.62
N GLU A 58 13.73 1.43 14.73
CA GLU A 58 13.78 1.74 13.30
C GLU A 58 13.05 3.05 12.98
N LEU A 59 11.92 3.33 13.65
CA LEU A 59 11.18 4.59 13.49
C LEU A 59 12.00 5.82 13.94
N TRP A 60 12.74 5.72 15.05
CA TRP A 60 13.59 6.82 15.52
C TRP A 60 14.78 7.12 14.61
N HIS A 61 15.22 6.14 13.81
CA HIS A 61 16.28 6.33 12.84
C HIS A 61 15.80 6.85 11.48
N LEU A 62 14.49 7.08 11.32
CA LEU A 62 13.97 7.65 10.08
C LEU A 62 14.47 9.10 9.92
N PRO A 63 14.98 9.48 8.73
CA PRO A 63 15.51 10.81 8.48
C PRO A 63 14.56 11.95 8.83
N ALA A 64 13.26 11.72 8.70
CA ALA A 64 12.25 12.72 9.01
C ALA A 64 12.17 13.10 10.49
N LEU A 65 12.71 12.28 11.40
CA LEU A 65 12.79 12.60 12.83
C LEU A 65 14.18 13.11 13.25
N LYS A 66 15.21 12.92 12.42
CA LYS A 66 16.54 13.45 12.70
C LYS A 66 16.49 14.97 12.69
N ASN A 67 17.15 15.59 13.66
CA ASN A 67 17.26 17.05 13.79
C ASN A 67 15.95 17.79 14.12
N GLN A 68 14.92 17.10 14.57
CA GLN A 68 13.72 17.75 15.10
C GLN A 68 13.65 17.57 16.62
N GLY A 69 13.64 18.68 17.37
CA GLY A 69 13.38 18.68 18.80
C GLY A 69 11.92 18.35 19.08
N PHE A 70 11.62 17.09 19.38
CA PHE A 70 10.29 16.70 19.81
C PHE A 70 10.15 16.78 21.32
N TYR A 71 9.03 17.33 21.76
CA TYR A 71 8.66 17.31 23.16
C TYR A 71 8.20 15.91 23.57
N GLU A 72 9.00 15.20 24.35
CA GLU A 72 8.74 13.80 24.73
C GLU A 72 7.89 13.64 26.01
N ARG A 73 6.92 14.53 26.28
CA ARG A 73 6.12 14.43 27.51
C ARG A 73 4.93 13.48 27.43
N LEU A 74 4.00 13.75 26.53
CA LEU A 74 2.74 13.02 26.39
C LEU A 74 2.65 12.33 25.04
N PHE A 75 2.28 13.08 24.01
CA PHE A 75 2.13 12.58 22.65
C PHE A 75 3.46 12.67 21.89
N THR A 76 4.38 11.75 22.20
CA THR A 76 5.64 11.59 21.43
C THR A 76 5.36 11.21 19.98
N PRO A 77 6.29 11.33 19.03
CA PRO A 77 6.08 10.95 17.64
C PRO A 77 5.51 9.53 17.47
N LEU A 78 5.99 8.59 18.27
CA LEU A 78 5.55 7.19 18.23
C LEU A 78 4.12 7.01 18.77
N VAL A 79 3.80 7.69 19.88
CA VAL A 79 2.44 7.69 20.44
C VAL A 79 1.47 8.36 19.48
N THR A 80 1.87 9.48 18.89
CA THR A 80 1.06 10.20 17.90
C THR A 80 0.80 9.37 16.66
N LEU A 81 1.83 8.69 16.13
CA LEU A 81 1.69 7.77 15.00
C LEU A 81 0.71 6.63 15.33
N TRP A 82 0.88 6.01 16.52
CA TRP A 82 -0.04 4.96 16.95
C TRP A 82 -1.49 5.46 16.98
N TYR A 83 -1.73 6.61 17.59
CA TYR A 83 -3.09 7.13 17.72
C TYR A 83 -3.69 7.62 16.41
N LEU A 84 -2.90 8.12 15.47
CA LEU A 84 -3.36 8.37 14.11
C LEU A 84 -3.85 7.09 13.42
N ILE A 85 -3.12 5.98 13.58
CA ILE A 85 -3.50 4.67 13.03
C ILE A 85 -4.70 4.10 13.79
N PHE A 86 -4.67 4.11 15.12
CA PHE A 86 -5.76 3.64 15.98
C PHE A 86 -7.08 4.33 15.68
N GLN A 87 -7.05 5.66 15.52
CA GLN A 87 -8.21 6.45 15.15
C GLN A 87 -8.85 5.96 13.83
N ARG A 88 -8.05 5.52 12.85
CA ARG A 88 -8.54 4.98 11.58
C ARG A 88 -9.02 3.53 11.67
N LEU A 89 -8.64 2.79 12.68
CA LEU A 89 -9.17 1.45 12.96
C LEU A 89 -10.51 1.49 13.67
N GLN A 90 -10.80 2.56 14.43
CA GLN A 90 -12.06 2.70 15.17
C GLN A 90 -13.22 3.09 14.25
N PHE A 91 -14.44 2.78 14.68
CA PHE A 91 -15.65 3.27 14.03
C PHE A 91 -15.82 4.78 14.22
N ASP A 92 -15.57 5.23 15.45
CA ASP A 92 -15.55 6.63 15.85
C ASP A 92 -14.13 7.19 15.65
N HIS A 93 -14.00 8.12 14.71
CA HIS A 93 -12.72 8.75 14.33
C HIS A 93 -12.45 10.03 15.11
N THR A 94 -13.12 10.27 16.23
CA THR A 94 -12.99 11.50 17.02
C THR A 94 -11.66 11.58 17.77
N LEU A 95 -11.28 12.81 18.13
CA LEU A 95 -10.08 13.07 18.94
C LEU A 95 -10.33 12.66 20.39
N GLU A 96 -11.58 12.82 20.86
CA GLU A 96 -12.05 12.46 22.19
C GLU A 96 -11.87 10.97 22.45
N ARG A 97 -12.16 10.13 21.46
CA ARG A 97 -11.94 8.67 21.54
C ARG A 97 -10.48 8.33 21.78
N VAL A 98 -9.56 9.06 21.14
CA VAL A 98 -8.11 8.87 21.32
C VAL A 98 -7.68 9.28 22.72
N VAL A 99 -8.14 10.44 23.21
CA VAL A 99 -7.80 10.92 24.55
C VAL A 99 -8.33 9.98 25.63
N ALA A 100 -9.58 9.50 25.50
CA ALA A 100 -10.17 8.53 26.41
C ALA A 100 -9.38 7.21 26.43
N ASP A 101 -8.95 6.69 25.30
CA ASP A 101 -8.12 5.47 25.22
C ASP A 101 -6.74 5.70 25.86
N ALA A 102 -6.14 6.89 25.65
CA ALA A 102 -4.86 7.25 26.25
C ALA A 102 -4.95 7.34 27.79
N GLN A 103 -6.03 7.91 28.32
CA GLN A 103 -6.31 7.95 29.76
C GLN A 103 -6.56 6.56 30.34
N ALA A 104 -7.17 5.66 29.56
CA ALA A 104 -7.37 4.26 29.93
C ALA A 104 -6.10 3.40 29.84
N GLY A 105 -4.95 3.98 29.47
CA GLY A 105 -3.66 3.28 29.38
C GLY A 105 -3.39 2.56 28.07
N GLY A 106 -4.18 2.82 27.02
CA GLY A 106 -4.04 2.16 25.71
C GLY A 106 -2.64 2.26 25.08
N ALA A 107 -1.88 3.32 25.36
CA ALA A 107 -0.52 3.51 24.86
C ALA A 107 0.57 3.57 25.95
N ASP A 108 0.31 3.14 27.18
CA ASP A 108 1.30 3.18 28.27
C ASP A 108 2.56 2.37 27.97
N SER A 109 2.47 1.39 27.10
CA SER A 109 3.64 0.62 26.64
C SER A 109 4.51 1.35 25.62
N LEU A 110 4.01 2.43 25.01
CA LEU A 110 4.79 3.32 24.12
C LEU A 110 5.40 4.49 24.86
N CYS A 111 4.67 5.05 25.83
CA CYS A 111 5.10 6.13 26.69
C CYS A 111 4.77 5.79 28.13
N LYS A 112 5.78 5.54 28.94
CA LYS A 112 5.64 5.09 30.34
C LYS A 112 4.72 6.03 31.13
N ARG A 113 3.64 5.47 31.69
CA ARG A 113 2.64 6.18 32.51
C ARG A 113 1.95 7.34 31.78
N LEU A 114 1.68 7.19 30.47
CA LEU A 114 0.95 8.21 29.71
C LEU A 114 -0.43 8.48 30.34
N SER A 115 -1.16 7.43 30.73
CA SER A 115 -2.46 7.51 31.40
C SER A 115 -2.43 8.31 32.70
N GLN A 116 -1.34 8.19 33.49
CA GLN A 116 -1.17 8.94 34.73
C GLN A 116 -0.77 10.40 34.51
N LYS A 117 -0.13 10.72 33.39
CA LYS A 117 0.31 12.07 33.02
C LYS A 117 -0.77 12.87 32.31
N LEU A 118 -1.68 12.19 31.60
CA LEU A 118 -2.76 12.80 30.81
C LEU A 118 -4.00 13.00 31.70
N LEU A 119 -4.01 14.08 32.48
CA LEU A 119 -5.09 14.38 33.40
C LEU A 119 -6.30 15.06 32.71
N SER A 120 -6.04 15.83 31.65
CA SER A 120 -7.07 16.58 30.94
C SER A 120 -7.75 15.73 29.85
N THR A 121 -9.07 15.85 29.75
CA THR A 121 -9.87 15.28 28.64
C THR A 121 -9.82 16.11 27.38
N ALA A 122 -9.17 17.29 27.43
CA ALA A 122 -9.06 18.18 26.27
C ALA A 122 -8.22 17.58 25.14
N THR A 123 -8.70 17.72 23.91
CA THR A 123 -8.07 17.15 22.72
C THR A 123 -6.92 17.98 22.15
N VAL A 124 -6.69 19.19 22.69
CA VAL A 124 -5.71 20.16 22.19
C VAL A 124 -4.29 19.60 22.12
N SER A 125 -3.84 18.91 23.17
CA SER A 125 -2.50 18.33 23.25
C SER A 125 -2.28 17.30 22.11
N TYR A 126 -3.24 16.44 21.87
CA TYR A 126 -3.19 15.46 20.77
C TYR A 126 -3.29 16.16 19.40
N SER A 127 -4.19 17.13 19.23
CA SER A 127 -4.33 17.91 18.00
C SER A 127 -3.01 18.57 17.61
N ASN A 128 -2.34 19.24 18.57
CA ASN A 128 -1.05 19.87 18.35
C ASN A 128 0.06 18.86 18.02
N ALA A 129 0.06 17.70 18.66
CA ALA A 129 1.02 16.63 18.35
C ALA A 129 0.86 16.10 16.93
N ARG A 130 -0.38 15.93 16.43
CA ARG A 130 -0.68 15.57 15.03
C ARG A 130 -0.14 16.61 14.05
N GLN A 131 -0.30 17.90 14.37
CA GLN A 131 0.22 18.99 13.52
C GLN A 131 1.74 18.98 13.44
N ARG A 132 2.44 18.81 14.56
CA ARG A 132 3.90 18.78 14.63
C ARG A 132 4.53 17.56 13.95
N LEU A 133 3.82 16.43 13.85
CA LEU A 133 4.37 15.22 13.26
C LEU A 133 4.64 15.41 11.77
N PRO A 134 5.87 15.27 11.25
CA PRO A 134 6.15 15.54 9.84
C PRO A 134 5.43 14.59 8.89
N LEU A 135 4.90 15.10 7.78
CA LEU A 135 4.31 14.26 6.73
C LEU A 135 5.33 13.24 6.19
N ALA A 136 6.58 13.66 6.03
CA ALA A 136 7.67 12.78 5.57
C ALA A 136 7.90 11.59 6.52
N PHE A 137 7.64 11.75 7.82
CA PHE A 137 7.72 10.64 8.77
C PHE A 137 6.64 9.57 8.49
N LEU A 138 5.42 9.98 8.18
CA LEU A 138 4.34 9.04 7.87
C LEU A 138 4.61 8.28 6.56
N THR A 139 5.15 8.95 5.55
CA THR A 139 5.51 8.29 4.27
C THR A 139 6.64 7.27 4.46
N GLN A 140 7.66 7.61 5.25
CA GLN A 140 8.77 6.71 5.58
C GLN A 140 8.30 5.53 6.46
N ALA A 141 7.42 5.79 7.43
CA ALA A 141 6.83 4.75 8.28
C ALA A 141 5.96 3.78 7.46
N LEU A 142 5.18 4.25 6.48
CA LEU A 142 4.42 3.39 5.56
C LEU A 142 5.36 2.46 4.78
N ALA A 143 6.44 3.00 4.22
CA ALA A 143 7.43 2.22 3.47
C ALA A 143 8.11 1.15 4.36
N LEU A 144 8.47 1.51 5.59
CA LEU A 144 9.02 0.57 6.58
C LEU A 144 8.03 -0.55 6.91
N GLN A 145 6.77 -0.19 7.17
CA GLN A 145 5.70 -1.17 7.46
C GLN A 145 5.50 -2.13 6.29
N ALA A 146 5.43 -1.60 5.07
CA ALA A 146 5.28 -2.41 3.87
C ALA A 146 6.40 -3.42 3.70
N LEU A 147 7.66 -3.00 3.92
CA LEU A 147 8.82 -3.90 3.93
C LEU A 147 8.69 -5.04 4.93
N LYS A 148 8.28 -4.73 6.15
CA LYS A 148 8.08 -5.76 7.17
C LYS A 148 7.01 -6.76 6.75
N ILE A 149 5.90 -6.30 6.15
CA ILE A 149 4.82 -7.18 5.66
C ILE A 149 5.32 -8.07 4.52
N ILE A 150 6.10 -7.53 3.56
CA ILE A 150 6.67 -8.34 2.47
C ILE A 150 7.57 -9.45 3.04
N ARG A 151 8.41 -9.11 4.02
CA ARG A 151 9.33 -10.07 4.66
C ARG A 151 8.62 -11.18 5.44
N LEU A 152 7.36 -10.98 5.85
CA LEU A 152 6.55 -12.02 6.49
C LEU A 152 6.08 -13.09 5.51
N ASN A 153 6.07 -12.80 4.21
CA ASN A 153 5.59 -13.72 3.19
C ASN A 153 6.75 -14.18 2.29
N PRO A 154 7.31 -15.39 2.50
CA PRO A 154 8.39 -15.91 1.65
C PRO A 154 7.98 -16.04 0.18
N LYS A 155 6.67 -16.12 -0.12
CA LYS A 155 6.10 -16.19 -1.48
C LYS A 155 5.71 -14.82 -2.05
N ALA A 156 6.12 -13.72 -1.39
CA ALA A 156 5.81 -12.36 -1.85
C ALA A 156 6.48 -11.97 -3.16
N LEU A 157 7.50 -12.72 -3.57
CA LEU A 157 8.24 -12.48 -4.80
C LEU A 157 7.83 -13.48 -5.88
N TRP A 158 7.48 -12.95 -7.05
CA TRP A 158 7.24 -13.75 -8.24
C TRP A 158 8.54 -13.82 -9.05
N ARG A 159 9.16 -14.99 -9.14
CA ARG A 159 10.46 -15.17 -9.83
C ARG A 159 11.54 -14.19 -9.36
N GLY A 160 11.60 -13.94 -8.06
CA GLY A 160 12.52 -12.96 -7.47
C GLY A 160 12.09 -11.49 -7.61
N LEU A 161 10.96 -11.21 -8.30
CA LEU A 161 10.45 -9.86 -8.51
C LEU A 161 9.33 -9.54 -7.52
N LEU A 162 9.36 -8.35 -6.93
CA LEU A 162 8.21 -7.82 -6.20
C LEU A 162 7.18 -7.27 -7.19
N VAL A 163 6.06 -7.95 -7.31
CA VAL A 163 4.99 -7.54 -8.22
C VAL A 163 4.10 -6.51 -7.53
N SER A 164 4.04 -5.34 -8.14
CA SER A 164 3.37 -4.15 -7.65
C SER A 164 2.27 -3.69 -8.59
N LEU A 165 1.10 -3.42 -8.04
CA LEU A 165 -0.06 -2.89 -8.79
C LEU A 165 -0.15 -1.38 -8.59
N LEU A 166 -0.30 -0.63 -9.68
CA LEU A 166 -0.53 0.82 -9.66
C LEU A 166 -1.98 1.13 -10.03
N ASP A 167 -2.66 1.95 -9.24
CA ASP A 167 -3.96 2.49 -9.60
C ASP A 167 -4.22 3.83 -8.92
N GLY A 168 -5.06 4.64 -9.56
CA GLY A 168 -5.41 5.98 -9.14
C GLY A 168 -6.82 6.11 -8.59
N SER A 169 -7.02 7.14 -7.80
CA SER A 169 -8.32 7.49 -7.26
C SER A 169 -8.37 8.94 -6.81
N THR A 170 -9.54 9.39 -6.36
CA THR A 170 -9.75 10.71 -5.77
C THR A 170 -10.37 10.59 -4.39
N VAL A 171 -10.01 11.53 -3.50
CA VAL A 171 -10.50 11.68 -2.14
C VAL A 171 -11.15 13.05 -2.02
N ARG A 172 -12.33 13.11 -1.44
CA ARG A 172 -13.05 14.36 -1.16
C ARG A 172 -12.56 14.97 0.14
N ILE A 173 -12.37 16.27 0.15
CA ILE A 173 -11.96 17.02 1.34
C ILE A 173 -12.85 18.26 1.45
N ARG A 174 -13.28 18.60 2.66
CA ARG A 174 -14.04 19.84 2.88
C ARG A 174 -13.17 21.07 2.60
N PRO A 175 -13.73 22.16 2.04
CA PRO A 175 -12.97 23.36 1.65
C PRO A 175 -12.67 24.25 2.87
N TYR A 176 -11.83 23.78 3.78
CA TYR A 176 -11.37 24.56 4.94
C TYR A 176 -9.92 25.05 4.77
N GLY A 177 -9.63 26.23 5.32
CA GLY A 177 -8.29 26.78 5.44
C GLY A 177 -7.53 26.83 4.10
N ASP A 178 -6.38 26.17 4.04
CA ASP A 178 -5.50 26.10 2.88
C ASP A 178 -5.88 24.98 1.87
N ILE A 179 -6.90 24.19 2.18
CA ILE A 179 -7.31 23.03 1.36
C ILE A 179 -7.69 23.45 -0.06
N PRO A 180 -8.55 24.48 -0.30
CA PRO A 180 -8.92 24.88 -1.65
C PRO A 180 -7.73 25.39 -2.49
N LYS A 181 -6.72 25.97 -1.85
CA LYS A 181 -5.49 26.43 -2.50
C LYS A 181 -4.64 25.25 -2.97
N LYS A 182 -4.50 24.22 -2.14
CA LYS A 182 -3.66 23.04 -2.43
C LYS A 182 -4.39 22.00 -3.27
N PHE A 183 -5.67 21.79 -3.00
CA PHE A 183 -6.55 20.82 -3.66
C PHE A 183 -7.79 21.54 -4.17
N PRO A 184 -7.72 22.23 -5.30
CA PRO A 184 -8.86 23.00 -5.80
C PRO A 184 -10.07 22.10 -6.09
N PRO A 185 -11.30 22.60 -5.91
CA PRO A 185 -12.50 21.89 -6.29
C PRO A 185 -12.53 21.64 -7.80
N HIS A 186 -13.11 20.53 -8.20
CA HIS A 186 -13.27 20.21 -9.62
C HIS A 186 -14.32 21.17 -10.22
N ARG A 187 -14.04 21.72 -11.39
CA ARG A 187 -15.03 22.48 -12.17
C ARG A 187 -15.90 21.48 -12.94
N ASN A 188 -17.22 21.59 -12.77
CA ASN A 188 -18.17 20.82 -13.55
C ASN A 188 -18.14 21.27 -15.03
N GLN A 189 -18.72 20.48 -15.94
CA GLN A 189 -18.89 20.85 -17.34
C GLN A 189 -19.62 22.19 -17.49
N ALA A 190 -20.53 22.54 -16.56
CA ALA A 190 -21.22 23.84 -16.45
C ALA A 190 -20.34 24.98 -15.89
N LYS A 191 -19.02 24.76 -15.74
CA LYS A 191 -18.05 25.70 -15.14
C LYS A 191 -18.35 26.16 -13.70
N ALA A 192 -19.39 25.64 -13.06
CA ALA A 192 -19.65 25.87 -11.65
C ALA A 192 -18.66 25.15 -10.75
N PRO A 193 -18.12 25.78 -9.71
CA PRO A 193 -17.22 25.09 -8.77
C PRO A 193 -18.01 24.04 -7.98
N ALA A 194 -17.49 22.81 -7.93
CA ALA A 194 -18.03 21.81 -7.02
C ALA A 194 -17.70 22.19 -5.57
N TYR A 195 -18.56 21.80 -4.63
CA TYR A 195 -18.32 22.08 -3.21
C TYR A 195 -17.04 21.40 -2.68
N TRP A 196 -16.77 20.17 -3.13
CA TRP A 196 -15.69 19.34 -2.60
C TRP A 196 -14.35 19.64 -3.26
N CYS A 197 -13.33 19.87 -2.46
CA CYS A 197 -11.96 19.81 -2.90
C CYS A 197 -11.55 18.36 -3.17
N LEU A 198 -10.71 18.13 -4.19
CA LEU A 198 -10.31 16.79 -4.63
C LEU A 198 -8.79 16.60 -4.53
N MET A 199 -8.40 15.68 -3.67
CA MET A 199 -7.04 15.15 -3.62
C MET A 199 -6.94 13.91 -4.51
N ARG A 200 -6.09 13.96 -5.54
CA ARG A 200 -5.78 12.79 -6.36
C ARG A 200 -4.76 11.93 -5.63
N VAL A 201 -4.97 10.63 -5.66
CA VAL A 201 -4.10 9.66 -5.01
C VAL A 201 -3.76 8.57 -6.01
N VAL A 202 -2.50 8.15 -6.05
CA VAL A 202 -2.08 6.90 -6.72
C VAL A 202 -1.46 6.02 -5.66
N VAL A 203 -1.89 4.79 -5.56
CA VAL A 203 -1.40 3.83 -4.57
C VAL A 203 -0.74 2.65 -5.28
N CYS A 204 0.39 2.24 -4.76
CA CYS A 204 1.10 1.04 -5.16
C CYS A 204 0.82 -0.08 -4.15
N PHE A 205 0.28 -1.21 -4.62
CA PHE A 205 -0.03 -2.36 -3.77
C PHE A 205 0.79 -3.58 -4.16
N CYS A 206 1.22 -4.36 -3.18
CA CYS A 206 1.78 -5.68 -3.43
C CYS A 206 0.69 -6.65 -3.95
N VAL A 207 0.97 -7.32 -5.07
CA VAL A 207 0.03 -8.29 -5.67
C VAL A 207 -0.32 -9.43 -4.71
N HIS A 208 0.65 -9.97 -3.98
CA HIS A 208 0.46 -11.18 -3.19
C HIS A 208 -0.10 -10.95 -1.78
N THR A 209 0.28 -9.84 -1.16
CA THR A 209 -0.17 -9.51 0.20
C THR A 209 -1.36 -8.57 0.21
N GLY A 210 -1.58 -7.82 -0.87
CA GLY A 210 -2.54 -6.72 -0.95
C GLY A 210 -2.15 -5.50 -0.10
N ALA A 211 -0.96 -5.47 0.51
CA ALA A 211 -0.49 -4.34 1.31
C ALA A 211 -0.17 -3.12 0.43
N ALA A 212 -0.49 -1.92 0.91
CA ALA A 212 -0.09 -0.67 0.29
C ALA A 212 1.42 -0.46 0.54
N LEU A 213 2.19 -0.38 -0.55
CA LEU A 213 3.65 -0.24 -0.51
C LEU A 213 4.09 1.21 -0.46
N ASN A 214 3.44 2.04 -1.27
CA ASN A 214 3.73 3.45 -1.41
C ASN A 214 2.52 4.19 -1.95
N CYS A 215 2.52 5.52 -1.84
CA CYS A 215 1.45 6.37 -2.36
C CYS A 215 2.00 7.74 -2.75
N ALA A 216 1.50 8.29 -3.85
CA ALA A 216 1.72 9.67 -4.24
C ALA A 216 0.40 10.44 -4.21
N LEU A 217 0.45 11.68 -3.75
CA LEU A 217 -0.68 12.57 -3.59
C LEU A 217 -0.49 13.83 -4.44
N GLY A 218 -1.55 14.31 -5.03
CA GLY A 218 -1.55 15.53 -5.83
C GLY A 218 -2.92 16.18 -5.90
N ASN A 219 -2.99 17.34 -6.53
CA ASN A 219 -4.24 17.93 -6.95
C ASN A 219 -4.72 17.35 -8.29
N THR A 220 -5.90 17.72 -8.73
CA THR A 220 -6.49 17.23 -9.97
C THR A 220 -5.79 17.72 -11.24
N GLY A 221 -4.90 18.72 -11.14
CA GLY A 221 -4.05 19.18 -12.25
C GLY A 221 -2.89 18.23 -12.57
N LEU A 222 -2.46 17.42 -11.59
CA LEU A 222 -1.45 16.38 -11.83
C LEU A 222 -2.13 15.12 -12.35
N SER A 223 -1.61 14.53 -13.43
CA SER A 223 -2.11 13.25 -13.93
C SER A 223 -1.72 12.08 -13.02
N GLU A 224 -2.48 10.99 -13.08
CA GLU A 224 -2.14 9.76 -12.35
C GLU A 224 -0.81 9.16 -12.81
N GLN A 225 -0.45 9.36 -14.09
CA GLN A 225 0.82 8.91 -14.63
C GLN A 225 2.02 9.65 -13.99
N VAL A 226 1.90 10.96 -13.76
CA VAL A 226 2.94 11.75 -13.05
C VAL A 226 3.10 11.23 -11.62
N LEU A 227 1.99 11.03 -10.91
CA LEU A 227 2.01 10.50 -9.54
C LEU A 227 2.58 9.07 -9.49
N ALA A 228 2.28 8.24 -10.49
CA ALA A 228 2.87 6.91 -10.60
C ALA A 228 4.39 6.96 -10.83
N CYS A 229 4.88 7.90 -11.65
CA CYS A 229 6.32 8.12 -11.80
C CYS A 229 6.97 8.52 -10.48
N HIS A 230 6.35 9.40 -9.68
CA HIS A 230 6.85 9.74 -8.36
C HIS A 230 6.95 8.50 -7.44
N ILE A 231 5.98 7.59 -7.52
CA ILE A 231 6.04 6.32 -6.77
C ILE A 231 7.21 5.47 -7.26
N ILE A 232 7.32 5.25 -8.57
CA ILE A 232 8.34 4.37 -9.16
C ILE A 232 9.75 4.89 -8.85
N LEU A 233 9.98 6.17 -9.11
CA LEU A 233 11.30 6.81 -8.88
C LEU A 233 11.64 6.95 -7.40
N GLY A 234 10.63 7.16 -6.55
CA GLY A 234 10.79 7.28 -5.09
C GLY A 234 10.79 5.96 -4.34
N GLN A 235 10.68 4.83 -5.01
CA GLN A 235 10.62 3.51 -4.36
C GLN A 235 12.03 2.96 -4.13
N PRO A 236 12.56 3.03 -2.89
CA PRO A 236 13.94 2.64 -2.60
C PRO A 236 14.17 1.12 -2.64
N LEU A 237 13.14 0.34 -2.88
CA LEU A 237 13.09 -1.03 -2.43
C LEU A 237 13.56 -2.05 -3.45
N LEU A 238 13.70 -1.69 -4.74
CA LEU A 238 13.44 -2.80 -5.59
C LEU A 238 14.10 -2.69 -6.97
N SER A 239 15.41 -2.78 -6.99
CA SER A 239 16.06 -3.54 -8.05
C SER A 239 15.40 -4.91 -8.04
N GLY A 240 14.59 -5.24 -9.05
CA GLY A 240 13.78 -6.46 -9.04
C GLY A 240 12.28 -6.23 -8.77
N SER A 241 11.73 -5.06 -9.11
CA SER A 241 10.28 -4.83 -9.11
C SER A 241 9.68 -5.04 -10.50
N LEU A 242 8.43 -5.52 -10.51
CA LEU A 242 7.57 -5.55 -11.69
C LEU A 242 6.31 -4.73 -11.41
N PHE A 243 6.14 -3.62 -12.13
CA PHE A 243 4.93 -2.79 -12.01
C PHE A 243 3.87 -3.22 -13.01
N ILE A 244 2.67 -3.47 -12.52
CA ILE A 244 1.50 -3.76 -13.33
C ILE A 244 0.57 -2.55 -13.31
N GLY A 245 0.14 -2.10 -14.49
CA GLY A 245 -0.78 -0.99 -14.64
C GLY A 245 -1.85 -1.24 -15.71
N ASP A 246 -2.95 -0.54 -15.60
CA ASP A 246 -4.02 -0.57 -16.59
C ASP A 246 -3.68 0.27 -17.84
N ARG A 247 -4.68 0.50 -18.72
CA ARG A 247 -4.51 1.29 -19.96
C ARG A 247 -4.11 2.75 -19.71
N ASN A 248 -4.42 3.30 -18.53
CA ASN A 248 -4.04 4.65 -18.18
C ASN A 248 -2.53 4.76 -17.93
N PHE A 249 -1.92 3.72 -17.37
CA PHE A 249 -0.48 3.63 -17.11
C PHE A 249 0.32 3.06 -18.30
N GLY A 250 -0.34 2.60 -19.37
CA GLY A 250 0.29 2.10 -20.57
C GLY A 250 0.88 3.21 -21.44
N VAL A 251 1.79 4.04 -20.92
CA VAL A 251 2.42 5.20 -21.55
C VAL A 251 3.93 5.15 -21.41
N PHE A 252 4.66 5.78 -22.35
CA PHE A 252 6.12 5.76 -22.42
C PHE A 252 6.77 6.23 -21.11
N ARG A 253 6.27 7.30 -20.51
CA ARG A 253 6.77 7.87 -19.24
C ARG A 253 6.88 6.84 -18.13
N ILE A 254 5.90 5.94 -17.97
CA ILE A 254 5.90 4.88 -16.93
C ILE A 254 7.01 3.87 -17.20
N VAL A 255 7.18 3.48 -18.47
CA VAL A 255 8.24 2.54 -18.89
C VAL A 255 9.63 3.13 -18.64
N GLN A 256 9.80 4.40 -18.95
CA GLN A 256 11.03 5.14 -18.73
C GLN A 256 11.36 5.27 -17.23
N ALA A 257 10.38 5.65 -16.41
CA ALA A 257 10.55 5.75 -14.97
C ALA A 257 10.95 4.39 -14.35
N ALA A 258 10.33 3.30 -14.78
CA ALA A 258 10.69 1.96 -14.35
C ALA A 258 12.11 1.58 -14.77
N ARG A 259 12.50 1.85 -16.01
CA ARG A 259 13.87 1.62 -16.52
C ARG A 259 14.91 2.38 -15.67
N ALA A 260 14.65 3.63 -15.34
CA ALA A 260 15.58 4.47 -14.57
C ALA A 260 15.92 3.89 -13.18
N VAL A 261 15.04 3.07 -12.60
CA VAL A 261 15.25 2.38 -11.31
C VAL A 261 15.54 0.89 -11.45
N GLY A 262 15.77 0.39 -12.68
CA GLY A 262 16.02 -1.03 -12.95
C GLY A 262 14.80 -1.94 -12.79
N ALA A 263 13.61 -1.38 -12.69
CA ALA A 263 12.37 -2.13 -12.55
C ALA A 263 11.82 -2.59 -13.91
N LYS A 264 10.95 -3.61 -13.89
CA LYS A 264 10.22 -4.13 -15.04
C LYS A 264 8.78 -3.63 -15.04
N VAL A 265 8.12 -3.71 -16.19
CA VAL A 265 6.71 -3.34 -16.34
C VAL A 265 5.91 -4.43 -17.06
N LEU A 266 4.62 -4.51 -16.74
CA LEU A 266 3.60 -5.28 -17.45
C LEU A 266 2.33 -4.41 -17.55
N LEU A 267 2.18 -3.71 -18.66
CA LEU A 267 1.19 -2.64 -18.83
C LEU A 267 0.16 -3.01 -19.90
N ARG A 268 -1.10 -2.75 -19.62
CA ARG A 268 -2.14 -2.89 -20.63
C ARG A 268 -2.07 -1.71 -21.60
N MET A 269 -2.15 -2.02 -22.88
CA MET A 269 -2.17 -1.04 -23.96
C MET A 269 -3.58 -0.86 -24.50
N THR A 270 -3.87 0.32 -25.09
CA THR A 270 -5.00 0.47 -26.00
C THR A 270 -4.65 -0.18 -27.34
N GLN A 271 -5.66 -0.62 -28.10
CA GLN A 271 -5.45 -1.17 -29.44
C GLN A 271 -4.68 -0.20 -30.35
N THR A 272 -5.02 1.08 -30.28
CA THR A 272 -4.37 2.12 -31.08
C THR A 272 -2.89 2.25 -30.74
N ARG A 273 -2.52 2.26 -29.44
CA ARG A 273 -1.11 2.31 -29.00
C ARG A 273 -0.36 1.04 -29.42
N ALA A 274 -0.98 -0.13 -29.22
CA ALA A 274 -0.39 -1.40 -29.60
C ALA A 274 -0.10 -1.46 -31.13
N ARG A 275 -1.04 -0.99 -31.95
CA ARG A 275 -0.86 -0.91 -33.42
C ARG A 275 0.27 0.03 -33.81
N LYS A 276 0.33 1.23 -33.20
CA LYS A 276 1.43 2.18 -33.45
C LYS A 276 2.78 1.61 -33.04
N LEU A 277 2.84 0.92 -31.90
CA LEU A 277 4.07 0.33 -31.39
C LEU A 277 4.58 -0.82 -32.27
N LEU A 278 3.68 -1.66 -32.81
CA LEU A 278 4.03 -2.77 -33.68
C LEU A 278 4.40 -2.31 -35.10
N GLY A 279 3.91 -1.13 -35.54
CA GLY A 279 4.12 -0.57 -36.88
C GLY A 279 3.46 -1.36 -38.04
N ARG A 280 2.62 -2.35 -37.73
CA ARG A 280 1.91 -3.22 -38.68
C ARG A 280 0.60 -3.71 -38.12
N SER A 281 -0.15 -4.52 -38.86
CA SER A 281 -1.38 -5.14 -38.41
C SER A 281 -1.15 -6.00 -37.17
N LEU A 282 -2.07 -5.91 -36.20
CA LEU A 282 -2.00 -6.66 -34.97
C LEU A 282 -2.37 -8.12 -35.22
N CYS A 283 -1.41 -9.01 -35.02
CA CYS A 283 -1.63 -10.46 -35.03
C CYS A 283 -1.42 -11.02 -33.62
N LEU A 284 -2.08 -12.17 -33.33
CA LEU A 284 -1.93 -12.86 -32.06
C LEU A 284 -0.48 -13.36 -31.90
N GLY A 285 0.04 -13.29 -30.67
CA GLY A 285 1.38 -13.75 -30.34
C GLY A 285 2.19 -12.76 -29.55
N GLN A 286 3.48 -13.04 -29.47
CA GLN A 286 4.48 -12.25 -28.77
C GLN A 286 5.43 -11.60 -29.79
N HIS A 287 5.50 -10.29 -29.77
CA HIS A 287 6.26 -9.49 -30.72
C HIS A 287 7.33 -8.67 -30.00
N SER A 288 8.57 -8.79 -30.40
CA SER A 288 9.62 -7.88 -29.97
C SER A 288 9.38 -6.51 -30.58
N VAL A 289 9.41 -5.48 -29.75
CA VAL A 289 9.13 -4.10 -30.14
C VAL A 289 10.12 -3.14 -29.48
N ARG A 290 10.39 -2.03 -30.18
CA ARG A 290 11.19 -0.92 -29.68
C ARG A 290 10.28 0.29 -29.52
N TRP A 291 10.07 0.71 -28.27
CA TRP A 291 9.19 1.83 -27.94
C TRP A 291 10.00 3.12 -27.87
N SER A 292 9.81 3.98 -28.86
CA SER A 292 10.40 5.33 -28.88
C SER A 292 9.43 6.36 -28.30
N PRO A 293 9.92 7.42 -27.65
CA PRO A 293 9.07 8.50 -27.17
C PRO A 293 8.40 9.22 -28.34
N THR A 294 7.15 9.58 -28.15
CA THR A 294 6.44 10.46 -29.10
C THR A 294 6.90 11.91 -28.93
N ARG A 295 6.61 12.77 -29.92
CA ARG A 295 6.88 14.21 -29.81
C ARG A 295 6.28 14.82 -28.54
N HIS A 296 5.11 14.35 -28.12
CA HIS A 296 4.47 14.78 -26.86
C HIS A 296 5.25 14.30 -25.62
N ASP A 297 5.80 13.08 -25.64
CA ASP A 297 6.62 12.56 -24.53
C ASP A 297 7.90 13.39 -24.41
N GLN A 298 8.54 13.75 -25.54
CA GLN A 298 9.78 14.53 -25.60
C GLN A 298 9.64 15.96 -25.04
N LEU A 299 8.43 16.53 -25.10
CA LEU A 299 8.14 17.84 -24.51
C LEU A 299 8.03 17.81 -22.97
N GLN A 300 8.04 16.63 -22.36
CA GLN A 300 8.00 16.53 -20.91
C GLN A 300 9.40 16.73 -20.31
N PRO A 301 9.53 17.52 -19.21
CA PRO A 301 10.84 17.89 -18.65
C PRO A 301 11.74 16.69 -18.27
N ASP A 302 11.10 15.59 -17.87
CA ASP A 302 11.79 14.39 -17.37
C ASP A 302 11.94 13.30 -18.43
N CYS A 303 11.67 13.60 -19.71
CA CYS A 303 11.76 12.60 -20.77
C CYS A 303 13.20 12.40 -21.23
N ASN A 304 13.70 11.18 -21.07
CA ASN A 304 14.87 10.71 -21.78
C ASN A 304 14.41 10.18 -23.15
N ASN A 305 15.06 10.62 -24.21
CA ASN A 305 14.70 10.26 -25.59
C ASN A 305 15.12 8.84 -26.00
N ASP A 306 15.79 8.09 -25.13
CA ASP A 306 16.24 6.73 -25.40
C ASP A 306 15.07 5.78 -25.59
N PRO A 307 14.98 5.04 -26.70
CA PRO A 307 14.00 3.99 -26.86
C PRO A 307 14.13 2.88 -25.83
N VAL A 308 13.03 2.21 -25.56
CA VAL A 308 13.00 1.06 -24.64
C VAL A 308 12.59 -0.19 -25.41
N ASP A 309 13.44 -1.21 -25.37
CA ASP A 309 13.13 -2.51 -25.95
C ASP A 309 12.21 -3.30 -25.02
N GLY A 310 11.28 -4.05 -25.60
CA GLY A 310 10.30 -4.84 -24.86
C GLY A 310 9.52 -5.80 -25.74
N GLN A 311 8.48 -6.37 -25.16
CA GLN A 311 7.60 -7.33 -25.80
C GLN A 311 6.16 -6.80 -25.82
N LEU A 312 5.50 -6.88 -26.97
CA LEU A 312 4.06 -6.68 -27.10
C LEU A 312 3.37 -8.04 -27.20
N LEU A 313 2.54 -8.36 -26.23
CA LEU A 313 1.73 -9.57 -26.18
C LEU A 313 0.33 -9.23 -26.70
N VAL A 314 -0.11 -9.92 -27.76
CA VAL A 314 -1.45 -9.81 -28.32
C VAL A 314 -2.15 -11.14 -28.07
N VAL A 315 -3.04 -11.18 -27.08
CA VAL A 315 -3.65 -12.43 -26.62
C VAL A 315 -5.16 -12.34 -26.66
N ARG A 316 -5.80 -13.37 -27.17
CA ARG A 316 -7.27 -13.50 -27.18
C ARG A 316 -7.73 -14.25 -25.94
N ILE A 317 -8.49 -13.56 -25.09
CA ILE A 317 -9.07 -14.15 -23.88
C ILE A 317 -10.47 -14.63 -24.22
N LYS A 318 -10.66 -15.95 -24.16
CA LYS A 318 -11.99 -16.60 -24.22
C LYS A 318 -12.35 -17.07 -22.83
N ARG A 319 -13.43 -16.55 -22.26
CA ARG A 319 -13.96 -17.00 -20.99
C ARG A 319 -15.44 -17.33 -21.14
N LYS A 320 -15.85 -18.52 -20.70
CA LYS A 320 -17.26 -18.96 -20.76
C LYS A 320 -18.16 -17.91 -20.08
N GLY A 321 -19.19 -17.45 -20.77
CA GLY A 321 -20.12 -16.44 -20.28
C GLY A 321 -19.63 -14.98 -20.41
N PHE A 322 -18.52 -14.74 -21.11
CA PHE A 322 -18.00 -13.38 -21.36
C PHE A 322 -17.68 -13.19 -22.84
N ARG A 323 -17.86 -11.95 -23.31
CA ARG A 323 -17.44 -11.58 -24.67
C ARG A 323 -15.93 -11.77 -24.82
N THR A 324 -15.53 -12.45 -25.88
CA THR A 324 -14.11 -12.60 -26.25
C THR A 324 -13.46 -11.23 -26.37
N GLN A 325 -12.36 -11.02 -25.66
CA GLN A 325 -11.61 -9.78 -25.71
C GLN A 325 -10.17 -10.05 -26.15
N THR A 326 -9.63 -9.16 -26.99
CA THR A 326 -8.20 -9.12 -27.26
C THR A 326 -7.51 -8.24 -26.23
N LEU A 327 -6.51 -8.79 -25.57
CA LEU A 327 -5.68 -8.12 -24.58
C LEU A 327 -4.35 -7.75 -25.23
N TYR A 328 -3.94 -6.50 -25.07
CA TYR A 328 -2.66 -5.98 -25.52
C TYR A 328 -1.84 -5.63 -24.28
N LEU A 329 -0.72 -6.34 -24.08
CA LEU A 329 0.18 -6.09 -22.95
C LEU A 329 1.57 -5.74 -23.47
N PHE A 330 2.16 -4.68 -22.93
CA PHE A 330 3.57 -4.37 -23.12
C PHE A 330 4.35 -4.77 -21.85
N THR A 331 5.50 -5.39 -22.05
CA THR A 331 6.40 -5.73 -20.96
C THR A 331 7.86 -5.50 -21.33
N THR A 332 8.69 -5.12 -20.35
CA THR A 332 10.14 -5.05 -20.45
C THR A 332 10.84 -6.32 -19.98
N LEU A 333 10.07 -7.36 -19.61
CA LEU A 333 10.63 -8.70 -19.37
C LEU A 333 11.12 -9.30 -20.70
N PRO A 334 12.24 -10.04 -20.70
CA PRO A 334 12.77 -10.65 -21.91
C PRO A 334 11.83 -11.76 -22.43
N LYS A 335 11.90 -12.03 -23.73
CA LYS A 335 11.29 -13.22 -24.30
C LYS A 335 12.15 -14.43 -23.95
N SER A 336 11.70 -15.22 -22.97
CA SER A 336 12.40 -16.41 -22.53
C SER A 336 11.43 -17.45 -21.98
N ALA A 337 11.87 -18.69 -21.85
CA ALA A 337 11.10 -19.74 -21.18
C ALA A 337 10.86 -19.43 -19.70
N GLU A 338 11.65 -18.55 -19.11
CA GLU A 338 11.45 -18.07 -17.73
C GLU A 338 10.18 -17.24 -17.58
N TYR A 339 9.73 -16.52 -18.64
CA TYR A 339 8.54 -15.65 -18.60
C TYR A 339 7.52 -16.02 -19.68
N PRO A 340 6.86 -17.19 -19.56
CA PRO A 340 5.89 -17.65 -20.55
C PRO A 340 4.67 -16.72 -20.62
N VAL A 341 4.11 -16.56 -21.81
CA VAL A 341 2.99 -15.62 -22.09
C VAL A 341 1.80 -15.90 -21.21
N GLU A 342 1.48 -17.17 -20.98
CA GLU A 342 0.35 -17.64 -20.18
C GLU A 342 0.46 -17.17 -18.72
N GLU A 343 1.67 -17.24 -18.15
CA GLU A 343 1.93 -16.74 -16.81
C GLU A 343 1.85 -15.22 -16.73
N LEU A 344 2.38 -14.50 -17.71
CA LEU A 344 2.28 -13.04 -17.77
C LEU A 344 0.81 -12.58 -17.87
N VAL A 345 0.01 -13.27 -18.67
CA VAL A 345 -1.44 -13.00 -18.78
C VAL A 345 -2.15 -13.31 -17.46
N SER A 346 -1.82 -14.43 -16.83
CA SER A 346 -2.37 -14.82 -15.51
C SER A 346 -1.99 -13.80 -14.43
N LEU A 347 -0.73 -13.37 -14.42
CA LEU A 347 -0.21 -12.36 -13.51
C LEU A 347 -0.92 -11.02 -13.72
N TYR A 348 -1.11 -10.59 -14.98
CA TYR A 348 -1.90 -9.39 -15.29
C TYR A 348 -3.35 -9.53 -14.80
N GLY A 349 -3.92 -10.72 -14.84
CA GLY A 349 -5.26 -11.00 -14.33
C GLY A 349 -5.44 -10.65 -12.84
N LEU A 350 -4.36 -10.72 -12.06
CA LEU A 350 -4.37 -10.32 -10.64
C LEU A 350 -4.57 -8.81 -10.44
N ARG A 351 -4.43 -7.99 -11.49
CA ARG A 351 -4.74 -6.55 -11.45
C ARG A 351 -6.13 -6.25 -10.88
N TRP A 352 -7.10 -7.15 -11.07
CA TRP A 352 -8.44 -6.98 -10.50
C TRP A 352 -8.44 -6.76 -8.97
N HIS A 353 -7.44 -7.29 -8.27
CA HIS A 353 -7.34 -7.12 -6.83
C HIS A 353 -7.11 -5.67 -6.41
N ILE A 354 -6.55 -4.81 -7.28
CA ILE A 354 -6.33 -3.40 -6.95
C ILE A 354 -7.65 -2.64 -6.81
N GLU A 355 -8.63 -2.94 -7.64
CA GLU A 355 -9.97 -2.34 -7.57
C GLU A 355 -10.65 -2.70 -6.24
N LEU A 356 -10.45 -3.93 -5.76
CA LEU A 356 -10.90 -4.37 -4.44
C LEU A 356 -10.14 -3.62 -3.32
N ASN A 357 -8.82 -3.49 -3.43
CA ASN A 357 -8.00 -2.82 -2.44
C ASN A 357 -8.38 -1.34 -2.31
N LEU A 358 -8.55 -0.63 -3.42
CA LEU A 358 -9.03 0.76 -3.41
C LEU A 358 -10.45 0.88 -2.85
N ARG A 359 -11.34 -0.07 -3.16
CA ARG A 359 -12.69 -0.12 -2.56
C ARG A 359 -12.62 -0.33 -1.05
N TYR A 360 -11.71 -1.17 -0.55
CA TYR A 360 -11.53 -1.36 0.89
C TYR A 360 -11.01 -0.09 1.57
N LEU A 361 -10.05 0.61 0.97
CA LEU A 361 -9.59 1.91 1.47
C LEU A 361 -10.74 2.92 1.52
N LYS A 362 -11.51 3.04 0.46
CA LYS A 362 -12.61 4.02 0.39
C LYS A 362 -13.77 3.68 1.32
N ALA A 363 -14.30 2.46 1.20
CA ALA A 363 -15.54 2.07 1.88
C ALA A 363 -15.27 1.56 3.30
N GLN A 364 -14.29 0.64 3.46
CA GLN A 364 -14.07 -0.01 4.75
C GLN A 364 -13.23 0.86 5.70
N MET A 365 -12.20 1.55 5.17
CA MET A 365 -11.37 2.47 5.96
C MET A 365 -11.92 3.90 5.97
N ARG A 366 -13.06 4.16 5.29
CA ARG A 366 -13.73 5.47 5.23
C ARG A 366 -12.84 6.61 4.74
N LEU A 367 -11.98 6.28 3.76
CA LEU A 367 -11.07 7.26 3.17
C LEU A 367 -11.64 7.90 1.88
N VAL A 368 -12.92 7.73 1.60
CA VAL A 368 -13.58 8.40 0.46
C VAL A 368 -13.71 9.91 0.68
N GLN A 369 -13.83 10.31 1.95
CA GLN A 369 -13.99 11.69 2.37
C GLN A 369 -13.21 11.93 3.66
N LEU A 370 -12.50 13.06 3.72
CA LEU A 370 -11.75 13.51 4.89
C LEU A 370 -12.30 14.86 5.37
N GLU A 371 -12.39 15.00 6.69
CA GLU A 371 -12.94 16.17 7.35
C GLU A 371 -11.85 16.98 8.09
N CYS A 372 -10.71 17.14 7.45
CA CYS A 372 -9.57 17.85 7.99
C CYS A 372 -9.70 19.35 7.84
N LYS A 373 -9.05 20.11 8.72
CA LYS A 373 -9.04 21.58 8.68
C LYS A 373 -7.82 22.17 7.95
N SER A 374 -6.87 21.32 7.48
CA SER A 374 -5.73 21.75 6.67
C SER A 374 -5.35 20.69 5.63
N ALA A 375 -4.73 21.11 4.56
CA ALA A 375 -4.29 20.24 3.48
C ALA A 375 -3.22 19.23 3.95
N GLU A 376 -2.30 19.64 4.81
CA GLU A 376 -1.28 18.75 5.36
C GLU A 376 -1.89 17.68 6.28
N MET A 377 -2.89 18.05 7.11
CA MET A 377 -3.59 17.09 7.95
C MET A 377 -4.35 16.06 7.11
N ALA A 378 -4.99 16.47 6.00
CA ALA A 378 -5.65 15.54 5.09
C ALA A 378 -4.66 14.51 4.51
N GLN A 379 -3.45 14.95 4.14
CA GLN A 379 -2.40 14.03 3.69
C GLN A 379 -1.95 13.09 4.81
N LYS A 380 -1.76 13.59 6.04
CA LYS A 380 -1.38 12.77 7.21
C LYS A 380 -2.43 11.72 7.53
N GLU A 381 -3.71 12.10 7.51
CA GLU A 381 -4.82 11.16 7.76
C GLU A 381 -4.93 10.09 6.67
N TRP A 382 -4.64 10.44 5.41
CA TRP A 382 -4.59 9.47 4.33
C TRP A 382 -3.48 8.41 4.57
N PHE A 383 -2.26 8.85 4.89
CA PHE A 383 -1.15 7.92 5.18
C PHE A 383 -1.42 7.08 6.44
N ALA A 384 -2.01 7.66 7.48
CA ALA A 384 -2.43 6.91 8.67
C ALA A 384 -3.48 5.84 8.31
N GLY A 385 -4.41 6.17 7.43
CA GLY A 385 -5.40 5.22 6.89
C GLY A 385 -4.76 4.08 6.10
N LEU A 386 -3.75 4.35 5.27
CA LEU A 386 -2.97 3.31 4.59
C LEU A 386 -2.24 2.39 5.58
N MET A 387 -1.66 2.96 6.64
CA MET A 387 -0.98 2.15 7.67
C MET A 387 -1.96 1.32 8.50
N ALA A 388 -3.15 1.84 8.78
CA ALA A 388 -4.23 1.09 9.43
C ALA A 388 -4.73 -0.05 8.54
N TYR A 389 -4.91 0.20 7.24
CA TYR A 389 -5.21 -0.81 6.24
C TYR A 389 -4.13 -1.91 6.21
N ASN A 390 -2.86 -1.52 6.23
CA ASN A 390 -1.74 -2.45 6.22
C ASN A 390 -1.68 -3.33 7.49
N LEU A 391 -2.09 -2.81 8.66
CA LEU A 391 -2.22 -3.62 9.88
C LEU A 391 -3.24 -4.75 9.68
N ILE A 392 -4.39 -4.45 9.08
CA ILE A 392 -5.40 -5.48 8.79
C ILE A 392 -4.84 -6.49 7.79
N ARG A 393 -4.16 -6.04 6.72
CA ARG A 393 -3.51 -6.92 5.73
C ARG A 393 -2.45 -7.82 6.35
N ALA A 394 -1.66 -7.30 7.28
CA ALA A 394 -0.67 -8.08 7.99
C ALA A 394 -1.32 -9.16 8.88
N ALA A 395 -2.41 -8.85 9.59
CA ALA A 395 -3.16 -9.84 10.35
C ALA A 395 -3.77 -10.93 9.45
N MET A 396 -4.33 -10.53 8.30
CA MET A 396 -4.81 -11.48 7.28
C MET A 396 -3.68 -12.37 6.76
N LEU A 397 -2.50 -11.81 6.53
CA LEU A 397 -1.33 -12.57 6.09
C LEU A 397 -0.89 -13.58 7.15
N CYS A 398 -0.82 -13.18 8.42
CA CYS A 398 -0.50 -14.10 9.52
C CYS A 398 -1.52 -15.25 9.62
N ALA A 399 -2.81 -14.94 9.51
CA ALA A 399 -3.88 -15.95 9.51
C ALA A 399 -3.76 -16.88 8.29
N ALA A 400 -3.47 -16.34 7.12
CA ALA A 400 -3.30 -17.11 5.89
C ALA A 400 -2.09 -18.05 5.94
N LEU A 401 -0.97 -17.59 6.51
CA LEU A 401 0.22 -18.41 6.72
C LEU A 401 -0.04 -19.54 7.72
N HIS A 402 -0.80 -19.27 8.78
CA HIS A 402 -1.21 -20.28 9.75
C HIS A 402 -2.09 -21.37 9.11
N GLU A 403 -3.01 -20.98 8.24
CA GLU A 403 -3.96 -21.90 7.55
C GLU A 403 -3.39 -22.49 6.23
N GLY A 404 -2.19 -22.10 5.81
CA GLY A 404 -1.59 -22.57 4.55
C GLY A 404 -2.33 -22.12 3.27
N ILE A 405 -3.03 -20.99 3.32
CA ILE A 405 -3.86 -20.45 2.21
C ILE A 405 -3.34 -19.11 1.70
N PRO A 406 -3.70 -18.69 0.46
CA PRO A 406 -3.37 -17.35 -0.02
C PRO A 406 -4.12 -16.27 0.77
N ALA A 407 -3.42 -15.19 1.19
CA ALA A 407 -4.03 -14.10 1.96
C ALA A 407 -5.17 -13.37 1.23
N LEU A 408 -5.14 -13.36 -0.10
CA LEU A 408 -6.15 -12.67 -0.93
C LEU A 408 -7.49 -13.40 -1.01
N VAL A 409 -7.59 -14.65 -0.57
CA VAL A 409 -8.88 -15.37 -0.50
C VAL A 409 -9.67 -15.01 0.77
N LEU A 410 -9.05 -14.31 1.71
CA LEU A 410 -9.69 -13.88 2.95
C LEU A 410 -10.54 -12.62 2.75
N SER A 411 -11.63 -12.53 3.50
CA SER A 411 -12.52 -11.36 3.51
C SER A 411 -11.92 -10.23 4.32
N PHE A 412 -11.54 -9.13 3.69
CA PHE A 412 -11.04 -7.94 4.37
C PHE A 412 -12.06 -7.38 5.38
N SER A 413 -13.34 -7.32 5.02
CA SER A 413 -14.38 -6.77 5.89
C SER A 413 -14.59 -7.60 7.15
N LEU A 414 -14.58 -8.94 7.05
CA LEU A 414 -14.70 -9.82 8.22
C LEU A 414 -13.43 -9.79 9.06
N SER A 415 -12.26 -9.81 8.42
CA SER A 415 -10.97 -9.69 9.11
C SER A 415 -10.87 -8.39 9.93
N ARG A 416 -11.32 -7.27 9.33
CA ARG A 416 -11.41 -5.99 10.03
C ARG A 416 -12.34 -6.08 11.24
N ARG A 417 -13.55 -6.66 11.10
CA ARG A 417 -14.51 -6.82 12.20
C ARG A 417 -13.95 -7.69 13.34
N HIS A 418 -13.28 -8.79 13.01
CA HIS A 418 -12.63 -9.63 14.01
C HIS A 418 -11.54 -8.85 14.76
N LEU A 419 -10.75 -8.04 14.06
CA LEU A 419 -9.73 -7.21 14.68
C LEU A 419 -10.34 -6.11 15.55
N GLU A 420 -11.42 -5.44 15.10
CA GLU A 420 -12.16 -4.42 15.87
C GLU A 420 -12.79 -5.02 17.14
N ASN A 421 -13.46 -6.17 17.02
CA ASN A 421 -14.05 -6.86 18.17
C ASN A 421 -12.97 -7.29 19.16
N TRP A 422 -11.87 -7.79 18.67
CA TRP A 422 -10.74 -8.16 19.50
C TRP A 422 -10.18 -6.95 20.26
N LEU A 423 -10.03 -5.78 19.61
CA LEU A 423 -9.64 -4.52 20.25
C LEU A 423 -10.61 -4.07 21.36
N ALA A 424 -11.92 -4.18 21.11
CA ALA A 424 -12.95 -3.73 22.04
C ALA A 424 -13.02 -4.57 23.32
N HIS A 425 -12.80 -5.89 23.21
CA HIS A 425 -13.05 -6.82 24.32
C HIS A 425 -11.81 -7.17 25.15
N PHE A 426 -10.60 -6.98 24.63
CA PHE A 426 -9.37 -7.52 25.20
C PHE A 426 -8.47 -6.54 25.95
N GLY A 427 -8.87 -5.29 26.06
CA GLY A 427 -8.19 -4.31 26.91
C GLY A 427 -8.19 -4.66 28.40
N LYS A 428 -8.99 -5.60 28.85
CA LYS A 428 -9.34 -5.77 30.28
C LYS A 428 -8.75 -6.99 30.97
N THR A 429 -8.26 -8.03 30.31
CA THR A 429 -7.81 -9.27 30.99
C THR A 429 -6.41 -9.73 30.53
N ARG A 430 -5.52 -9.99 31.51
CA ARG A 430 -4.10 -10.31 31.30
C ARG A 430 -3.80 -11.79 31.01
N ARG A 431 -4.62 -12.74 31.45
CA ARG A 431 -4.23 -14.16 31.54
C ARG A 431 -4.35 -14.96 30.23
N ASP A 432 -5.26 -14.63 29.30
CA ASP A 432 -5.57 -15.53 28.17
C ASP A 432 -5.23 -14.92 26.78
N CYS A 433 -4.37 -13.96 26.76
CA CYS A 433 -4.21 -13.10 25.58
C CYS A 433 -3.57 -13.77 24.36
N GLY A 434 -2.65 -14.72 24.55
CA GLY A 434 -2.02 -15.47 23.46
C GLY A 434 -3.02 -16.36 22.76
N GLN A 435 -3.76 -17.16 23.51
CA GLN A 435 -4.78 -18.06 22.97
C GLN A 435 -5.85 -17.33 22.19
N ARG A 436 -6.22 -16.13 22.65
CA ARG A 436 -7.25 -15.30 22.01
C ARG A 436 -6.74 -14.60 20.74
N TRP A 437 -5.45 -14.24 20.67
CA TRP A 437 -4.83 -13.78 19.43
C TRP A 437 -4.86 -14.92 18.39
N ASP A 438 -4.46 -16.11 18.76
CA ASP A 438 -4.49 -17.28 17.90
C ASP A 438 -5.93 -17.62 17.49
N GLN A 439 -6.89 -17.50 18.39
CA GLN A 439 -8.31 -17.64 18.09
C GLN A 439 -8.78 -16.60 17.09
N MET A 440 -8.39 -15.33 17.25
CA MET A 440 -8.71 -14.27 16.27
C MET A 440 -8.09 -14.58 14.91
N LEU A 441 -6.83 -15.03 14.84
CA LEU A 441 -6.20 -15.40 13.59
C LEU A 441 -6.91 -16.59 12.93
N ARG A 442 -7.36 -17.59 13.68
CA ARG A 442 -8.18 -18.70 13.17
C ARG A 442 -9.51 -18.19 12.60
N LEU A 443 -10.21 -17.30 13.32
CA LEU A 443 -11.45 -16.69 12.83
C LEU A 443 -11.23 -15.89 11.54
N ILE A 444 -10.13 -15.14 11.45
CA ILE A 444 -9.74 -14.45 10.21
C ILE A 444 -9.44 -15.49 9.11
N GLY A 445 -8.74 -16.57 9.40
CA GLY A 445 -8.43 -17.64 8.45
C GLY A 445 -9.67 -18.35 7.88
N GLN A 446 -10.73 -18.45 8.68
CA GLN A 446 -12.03 -18.98 8.26
C GLN A 446 -12.86 -17.98 7.46
N ALA A 447 -12.60 -16.67 7.60
CA ALA A 447 -13.34 -15.60 6.95
C ALA A 447 -13.01 -15.49 5.45
N ARG A 448 -13.36 -16.52 4.66
CA ARG A 448 -13.08 -16.59 3.23
C ARG A 448 -14.05 -15.75 2.41
N LEU A 449 -13.57 -15.21 1.29
CA LEU A 449 -14.44 -14.63 0.28
C LEU A 449 -15.34 -15.72 -0.33
N PRO A 450 -16.64 -15.45 -0.57
CA PRO A 450 -17.49 -16.40 -1.23
C PRO A 450 -16.89 -16.73 -2.61
N GLN A 451 -16.80 -18.02 -2.91
CA GLN A 451 -16.46 -18.45 -4.26
C GLN A 451 -17.52 -17.87 -5.21
N ARG A 452 -17.07 -17.12 -6.24
CA ARG A 452 -18.00 -16.64 -7.25
C ARG A 452 -18.73 -17.84 -7.82
N ARG A 453 -20.04 -17.95 -7.58
CA ARG A 453 -20.89 -18.92 -8.28
C ARG A 453 -20.62 -18.73 -9.77
N LYS A 454 -20.43 -19.85 -10.49
CA LYS A 454 -20.39 -19.84 -11.97
C LYS A 454 -21.53 -18.94 -12.44
N CYS A 455 -21.22 -17.91 -13.24
CA CYS A 455 -22.22 -16.94 -13.69
C CYS A 455 -23.52 -17.65 -14.05
N ARG A 456 -24.66 -17.16 -13.49
CA ARG A 456 -25.97 -17.53 -14.02
C ARG A 456 -25.92 -17.22 -15.52
N PRO A 457 -26.42 -18.11 -16.40
CA PRO A 457 -26.63 -17.72 -17.78
C PRO A 457 -27.48 -16.45 -17.76
N ALA A 458 -27.11 -15.46 -18.60
CA ALA A 458 -27.99 -14.33 -18.81
C ALA A 458 -29.34 -14.91 -19.25
N GLU A 459 -30.37 -14.62 -18.49
CA GLU A 459 -31.74 -14.87 -18.95
C GLU A 459 -31.90 -14.06 -20.23
N SER A 460 -32.22 -14.77 -21.31
CA SER A 460 -32.44 -14.26 -22.65
C SER A 460 -33.62 -13.30 -22.70
#